data_25b92bb2abc79bdbad5da335226f1860
#
_entry.id   25b92bb2abc79bdbad5da335226f1860
#
_cell.length_a   1.000
_cell.length_b   1.000
_cell.length_c   1.000
_cell.angle_alpha   90.00
_cell.angle_beta   90.00
_cell.angle_gamma   90.00
#
_symmetry.space_group_name_H-M   'P 1'
#
loop_
_entity.id
_entity.type
_entity.pdbx_description
1 polymer ?
#
loop_
_entity_poly.entity_id
_entity_poly.type
_entity_poly.pdbx_seq_one_letter_code
_entity_poly.pdbx_strand_id
1 'polypeptide(L)'
;VFAYLDSVAGTMNTRRIIDPATSAGIYSILGALVVPRPIAWVSTRSADGVENLAPHSFFQIVSTSPPIVMISTMGEKDTARNARETGELVVCGAPVNLIEQINLSGVEFPADRSEFVELGLTSEPSERIAPPRVAQSPYALECRVVDIIEMGNGVLIFGEVVLVAIEEDMMEGACVRAQGLDLISRLGGNAWGEIGTQHDVPRVTWEQYQETIRP
;
A
#
# COMPACT_ATOMS: atom_id res chain seq x y z
N VAL A 1 -8.65 24.97 21.22
CA VAL A 1 -7.75 24.96 20.05
C VAL A 1 -6.68 26.05 20.21
N PHE A 2 -6.95 27.20 20.84
CA PHE A 2 -5.98 28.29 21.01
C PHE A 2 -4.86 28.02 22.04
N ALA A 3 -5.06 27.14 23.02
CA ALA A 3 -4.03 26.77 23.99
C ALA A 3 -2.86 25.95 23.39
N TYR A 4 -2.98 25.47 22.17
CA TYR A 4 -1.93 24.69 21.49
C TYR A 4 -0.94 25.60 20.72
N LEU A 5 -1.33 26.83 20.38
CA LEU A 5 -0.48 27.72 19.58
C LEU A 5 0.60 28.43 20.41
N ASP A 6 0.38 28.62 21.72
CA ASP A 6 1.36 29.27 22.60
C ASP A 6 2.52 28.36 23.02
N SER A 7 2.43 27.03 22.77
CA SER A 7 3.51 26.09 23.14
C SER A 7 4.54 25.85 22.03
N VAL A 8 4.37 26.45 20.85
CA VAL A 8 5.27 26.23 19.67
C VAL A 8 6.43 27.26 19.63
N ALA A 9 6.54 28.18 20.58
CA ALA A 9 7.72 29.05 20.74
C ALA A 9 8.89 28.27 21.39
N GLY A 10 9.19 27.06 20.92
CA GLY A 10 10.27 26.21 21.38
C GLY A 10 11.38 26.12 20.35
N THR A 11 12.59 26.40 20.78
CA THR A 11 13.90 26.09 20.18
C THR A 11 13.87 25.80 18.68
N MET A 12 14.39 26.70 17.87
CA MET A 12 14.64 26.43 16.46
C MET A 12 15.61 25.25 16.36
N ASN A 13 15.07 24.06 16.12
CA ASN A 13 15.90 22.90 15.88
C ASN A 13 16.75 23.13 14.62
N THR A 14 18.05 22.96 14.74
CA THR A 14 18.98 23.03 13.61
C THR A 14 18.60 21.94 12.59
N ARG A 15 18.23 22.35 11.39
CA ARG A 15 17.91 21.42 10.30
C ARG A 15 19.18 20.99 9.59
N ARG A 16 19.36 19.69 9.37
CA ARG A 16 20.35 19.18 8.44
C ARG A 16 19.80 19.32 7.02
N ILE A 17 20.52 20.02 6.15
CA ILE A 17 20.17 20.15 4.73
C ILE A 17 20.87 19.03 3.97
N ILE A 18 20.14 18.32 3.13
CA ILE A 18 20.61 17.16 2.34
C ILE A 18 20.27 17.43 0.88
N ASP A 19 21.28 17.46 0.03
CA ASP A 19 21.12 17.55 -1.42
C ASP A 19 21.03 16.13 -2.00
N PRO A 20 19.91 15.73 -2.61
CA PRO A 20 19.75 14.41 -3.20
C PRO A 20 20.75 14.11 -4.31
N ALA A 21 21.24 15.11 -5.03
CA ALA A 21 22.18 14.94 -6.14
C ALA A 21 23.57 14.48 -5.67
N THR A 22 23.93 14.80 -4.43
CA THR A 22 25.25 14.51 -3.85
C THR A 22 25.21 13.50 -2.70
N SER A 23 24.01 13.11 -2.28
CA SER A 23 23.79 12.28 -1.09
C SER A 23 23.70 10.80 -1.45
N ALA A 24 24.63 9.99 -0.99
CA ALA A 24 24.47 8.54 -1.01
C ALA A 24 23.33 8.12 -0.06
N GLY A 25 22.47 7.18 -0.49
CA GLY A 25 21.43 6.62 0.37
C GLY A 25 20.16 7.44 0.51
N ILE A 26 19.83 8.32 -0.45
CA ILE A 26 18.58 9.10 -0.46
C ILE A 26 17.33 8.20 -0.32
N TYR A 27 17.36 6.98 -0.86
CA TYR A 27 16.29 6.00 -0.69
C TYR A 27 15.99 5.71 0.79
N SER A 28 17.03 5.48 1.60
CA SER A 28 16.87 5.21 3.04
C SER A 28 16.30 6.41 3.79
N ILE A 29 16.68 7.62 3.39
CA ILE A 29 16.16 8.86 3.96
C ILE A 29 14.70 9.04 3.62
N LEU A 30 14.33 8.96 2.34
CA LEU A 30 12.94 9.07 1.89
C LEU A 30 12.06 7.97 2.49
N GLY A 31 12.57 6.73 2.53
CA GLY A 31 11.88 5.60 3.13
C GLY A 31 11.63 5.73 4.63
N ALA A 32 12.44 6.55 5.35
CA ALA A 32 12.26 6.83 6.76
C ALA A 32 11.39 8.08 7.02
N LEU A 33 11.31 9.00 6.07
CA LEU A 33 10.51 10.23 6.18
C LEU A 33 9.06 10.04 5.72
N VAL A 34 8.85 9.21 4.68
CA VAL A 34 7.52 8.91 4.16
C VAL A 34 7.00 7.65 4.84
N VAL A 35 6.42 7.83 6.02
CA VAL A 35 5.92 6.74 6.88
C VAL A 35 4.62 7.16 7.58
N PRO A 36 3.76 6.20 7.98
CA PRO A 36 3.77 4.78 7.64
C PRO A 36 3.36 4.58 6.16
N ARG A 37 3.97 3.62 5.47
CA ARG A 37 3.54 3.24 4.12
C ARG A 37 2.68 1.99 4.18
N PRO A 38 1.44 2.02 3.65
CA PRO A 38 0.65 0.82 3.51
C PRO A 38 1.37 -0.18 2.59
N ILE A 39 1.15 -1.46 2.82
CA ILE A 39 1.69 -2.52 1.97
C ILE A 39 0.56 -3.06 1.10
N ALA A 40 0.73 -2.93 -0.23
CA ALA A 40 -0.02 -3.71 -1.19
C ALA A 40 0.66 -5.08 -1.30
N TRP A 41 0.00 -6.15 -0.86
CA TRP A 41 0.47 -7.51 -1.09
C TRP A 41 -0.13 -7.98 -2.41
N VAL A 42 0.67 -7.84 -3.48
CA VAL A 42 0.17 -7.89 -4.85
C VAL A 42 0.31 -9.28 -5.41
N SER A 43 -0.81 -9.87 -5.80
CA SER A 43 -0.88 -11.08 -6.59
C SER A 43 -1.02 -10.75 -8.07
N THR A 44 -0.26 -11.44 -8.88
CA THR A 44 -0.35 -11.44 -10.35
C THR A 44 -0.26 -12.87 -10.87
N ARG A 45 -0.57 -13.07 -12.14
CA ARG A 45 -0.39 -14.35 -12.82
C ARG A 45 0.37 -14.12 -14.12
N SER A 46 1.39 -14.92 -14.41
CA SER A 46 2.11 -14.85 -15.68
C SER A 46 1.23 -15.36 -16.83
N ALA A 47 1.64 -15.07 -18.07
CA ALA A 47 0.97 -15.60 -19.27
C ALA A 47 0.96 -17.15 -19.30
N ASP A 48 1.96 -17.79 -18.68
CA ASP A 48 2.05 -19.25 -18.56
C ASP A 48 1.25 -19.81 -17.38
N GLY A 49 0.57 -18.96 -16.61
CA GLY A 49 -0.32 -19.33 -15.50
C GLY A 49 0.35 -19.47 -14.12
N VAL A 50 1.63 -19.09 -13.97
CA VAL A 50 2.33 -19.11 -12.69
C VAL A 50 1.83 -17.95 -11.82
N GLU A 51 1.38 -18.26 -10.61
CA GLU A 51 0.93 -17.27 -9.62
C GLU A 51 2.15 -16.64 -8.93
N ASN A 52 2.17 -15.32 -8.85
CA ASN A 52 3.22 -14.54 -8.19
C ASN A 52 2.61 -13.67 -7.09
N LEU A 53 3.30 -13.51 -5.98
CA LEU A 53 2.85 -12.70 -4.85
C LEU A 53 4.03 -11.91 -4.27
N ALA A 54 3.95 -10.57 -4.27
CA ALA A 54 5.02 -9.70 -3.78
C ALA A 54 4.50 -8.49 -2.99
N PRO A 55 5.21 -8.05 -1.93
CA PRO A 55 4.82 -6.88 -1.15
C PRO A 55 5.39 -5.59 -1.74
N HIS A 56 4.54 -4.59 -1.91
CA HIS A 56 4.91 -3.26 -2.41
C HIS A 56 4.49 -2.19 -1.42
N SER A 57 5.45 -1.42 -0.89
CA SER A 57 5.18 -0.33 0.05
C SER A 57 5.09 1.06 -0.60
N PHE A 58 5.27 1.15 -1.91
CA PHE A 58 4.93 2.35 -2.68
C PHE A 58 3.55 2.14 -3.28
N PHE A 59 2.53 2.36 -2.46
CA PHE A 59 1.13 2.07 -2.74
C PHE A 59 0.24 3.23 -2.30
N GLN A 60 -0.71 3.63 -3.16
CA GLN A 60 -1.63 4.74 -2.87
C GLN A 60 -2.91 4.68 -3.70
N ILE A 61 -4.01 5.24 -3.15
CA ILE A 61 -5.21 5.58 -3.92
C ILE A 61 -4.92 6.85 -4.72
N VAL A 62 -5.22 6.86 -6.03
CA VAL A 62 -4.99 8.02 -6.91
C VAL A 62 -6.28 8.61 -7.48
N SER A 63 -7.37 7.84 -7.55
CA SER A 63 -8.68 8.32 -8.00
C SER A 63 -9.80 7.54 -7.29
N THR A 64 -10.94 8.20 -7.13
CA THR A 64 -12.17 7.59 -6.60
C THR A 64 -13.28 7.46 -7.64
N SER A 65 -13.13 8.10 -8.82
CA SER A 65 -14.09 8.01 -9.91
C SER A 65 -13.39 8.21 -11.26
N PRO A 66 -13.03 7.11 -11.96
CA PRO A 66 -13.10 5.71 -11.52
C PRO A 66 -12.16 5.43 -10.33
N PRO A 67 -12.40 4.35 -9.56
CA PRO A 67 -11.55 4.02 -8.43
C PRO A 67 -10.23 3.42 -8.92
N ILE A 68 -9.11 4.12 -8.71
CA ILE A 68 -7.79 3.71 -9.19
C ILE A 68 -6.81 3.71 -8.02
N VAL A 69 -6.05 2.65 -7.92
CA VAL A 69 -4.90 2.52 -7.02
C VAL A 69 -3.60 2.46 -7.84
N MET A 70 -2.49 2.86 -7.21
CA MET A 70 -1.17 2.81 -7.81
C MET A 70 -0.22 2.04 -6.91
N ILE A 71 0.55 1.14 -7.49
CA ILE A 71 1.73 0.54 -6.88
C ILE A 71 2.97 0.90 -7.70
N SER A 72 4.14 0.93 -7.06
CA SER A 72 5.41 1.09 -7.78
C SER A 72 6.37 -0.04 -7.43
N THR A 73 6.94 -0.66 -8.46
CA THR A 73 8.04 -1.59 -8.34
C THR A 73 9.36 -0.88 -8.62
N MET A 74 10.46 -1.41 -8.07
CA MET A 74 11.80 -0.92 -8.38
C MET A 74 12.37 -1.78 -9.50
N GLY A 75 12.24 -1.28 -10.73
CA GLY A 75 12.60 -2.01 -11.97
C GLY A 75 11.53 -3.02 -12.40
N GLU A 76 11.84 -3.72 -13.49
CA GLU A 76 10.99 -4.74 -14.10
C GLU A 76 11.12 -6.06 -13.31
N LYS A 77 10.22 -6.24 -12.33
CA LYS A 77 10.06 -7.48 -11.55
C LYS A 77 8.87 -8.27 -12.06
N ASP A 78 8.70 -9.49 -11.53
CA ASP A 78 7.59 -10.38 -11.94
C ASP A 78 6.23 -9.70 -11.87
N THR A 79 5.95 -8.93 -10.82
CA THR A 79 4.72 -8.15 -10.70
C THR A 79 4.53 -7.18 -11.88
N ALA A 80 5.57 -6.43 -12.27
CA ALA A 80 5.48 -5.47 -13.38
C ALA A 80 5.34 -6.18 -14.73
N ARG A 81 6.14 -7.22 -14.96
CA ARG A 81 6.06 -8.04 -16.17
C ARG A 81 4.67 -8.65 -16.34
N ASN A 82 4.18 -9.34 -15.31
CA ASN A 82 2.88 -10.00 -15.36
C ASN A 82 1.74 -8.99 -15.58
N ALA A 83 1.76 -7.86 -14.84
CA ALA A 83 0.78 -6.79 -15.01
C ALA A 83 0.78 -6.20 -16.43
N ARG A 84 1.95 -6.07 -17.06
CA ARG A 84 2.11 -5.59 -18.44
C ARG A 84 1.58 -6.60 -19.45
N GLU A 85 1.84 -7.89 -19.23
CA GLU A 85 1.45 -8.96 -20.13
C GLU A 85 -0.03 -9.32 -20.03
N THR A 86 -0.59 -9.35 -18.82
CA THR A 86 -1.96 -9.84 -18.58
C THR A 86 -2.98 -8.74 -18.34
N GLY A 87 -2.54 -7.54 -17.99
CA GLY A 87 -3.43 -6.42 -17.70
C GLY A 87 -4.19 -6.54 -16.36
N GLU A 88 -3.80 -7.45 -15.48
CA GLU A 88 -4.56 -7.77 -14.27
C GLU A 88 -3.66 -7.92 -13.04
N LEU A 89 -4.16 -7.51 -11.89
CA LEU A 89 -3.53 -7.72 -10.58
C LEU A 89 -4.56 -7.70 -9.45
N VAL A 90 -4.23 -8.33 -8.33
CA VAL A 90 -4.98 -8.20 -7.08
C VAL A 90 -4.11 -7.50 -6.05
N VAL A 91 -4.65 -6.51 -5.35
CA VAL A 91 -4.02 -5.93 -4.16
C VAL A 91 -4.69 -6.50 -2.93
N CYS A 92 -4.00 -7.36 -2.20
CA CYS A 92 -4.44 -7.91 -0.93
C CYS A 92 -3.96 -7.06 0.25
N GLY A 93 -4.74 -7.00 1.32
CA GLY A 93 -4.30 -6.45 2.60
C GLY A 93 -3.16 -7.29 3.19
N ALA A 94 -2.23 -6.64 3.87
CA ALA A 94 -1.08 -7.28 4.50
C ALA A 94 -1.32 -7.41 6.02
N PRO A 95 -1.86 -8.55 6.53
CA PRO A 95 -2.20 -8.68 7.94
C PRO A 95 -0.96 -8.91 8.81
N VAL A 96 -0.97 -8.39 10.04
CA VAL A 96 0.15 -8.45 11.00
C VAL A 96 0.60 -9.87 11.29
N ASN A 97 -0.34 -10.81 11.41
CA ASN A 97 -0.07 -12.22 11.75
C ASN A 97 0.69 -12.98 10.65
N LEU A 98 0.82 -12.41 9.45
CA LEU A 98 1.57 -12.98 8.32
C LEU A 98 2.82 -12.17 7.96
N ILE A 99 3.34 -11.36 8.86
CA ILE A 99 4.49 -10.48 8.60
C ILE A 99 5.72 -11.23 8.05
N GLU A 100 5.94 -12.46 8.50
CA GLU A 100 7.06 -13.29 8.02
C GLU A 100 6.84 -13.71 6.56
N GLN A 101 5.65 -14.20 6.22
CA GLN A 101 5.28 -14.59 4.84
C GLN A 101 5.29 -13.38 3.92
N ILE A 102 4.76 -12.22 4.36
CA ILE A 102 4.80 -10.98 3.61
C ILE A 102 6.25 -10.55 3.33
N ASN A 103 7.12 -10.62 4.32
CA ASN A 103 8.53 -10.30 4.14
C ASN A 103 9.24 -11.29 3.21
N LEU A 104 8.98 -12.59 3.36
CA LEU A 104 9.59 -13.64 2.53
C LEU A 104 9.08 -13.59 1.08
N SER A 105 7.83 -13.21 0.83
CA SER A 105 7.32 -13.02 -0.53
C SER A 105 7.98 -11.86 -1.30
N GLY A 106 8.81 -11.05 -0.63
CA GLY A 106 9.67 -10.06 -1.26
C GLY A 106 11.02 -10.58 -1.78
N VAL A 107 11.33 -11.85 -1.55
CA VAL A 107 12.54 -12.51 -2.07
C VAL A 107 12.38 -12.72 -3.59
N GLU A 108 13.48 -12.61 -4.33
CA GLU A 108 13.47 -12.88 -5.77
C GLU A 108 13.42 -14.40 -6.01
N PHE A 109 12.23 -14.96 -6.12
CA PHE A 109 12.03 -16.35 -6.51
C PHE A 109 12.28 -16.54 -8.01
N PRO A 110 12.67 -17.75 -8.46
CA PRO A 110 12.63 -18.07 -9.89
C PRO A 110 11.24 -17.90 -10.48
N ALA A 111 11.14 -17.42 -11.70
CA ALA A 111 9.87 -17.07 -12.34
C ALA A 111 8.89 -18.25 -12.55
N ASP A 112 9.38 -19.48 -12.42
CA ASP A 112 8.60 -20.73 -12.47
C ASP A 112 8.12 -21.20 -11.07
N ARG A 113 8.40 -20.44 -10.02
CA ARG A 113 8.01 -20.71 -8.63
C ARG A 113 6.93 -19.74 -8.17
N SER A 114 5.98 -20.26 -7.41
CA SER A 114 4.90 -19.46 -6.83
C SER A 114 5.14 -19.26 -5.35
N GLU A 115 5.15 -18.00 -4.90
CA GLU A 115 5.25 -17.64 -3.48
C GLU A 115 4.09 -18.23 -2.67
N PHE A 116 2.92 -18.40 -3.26
CA PHE A 116 1.80 -19.07 -2.60
C PHE A 116 2.17 -20.49 -2.16
N VAL A 117 2.78 -21.25 -3.06
CA VAL A 117 3.20 -22.63 -2.79
C VAL A 117 4.38 -22.67 -1.82
N GLU A 118 5.42 -21.89 -2.08
CA GLU A 118 6.66 -21.90 -1.29
C GLU A 118 6.46 -21.44 0.15
N LEU A 119 5.49 -20.52 0.38
CA LEU A 119 5.22 -19.95 1.71
C LEU A 119 4.00 -20.57 2.40
N GLY A 120 3.36 -21.59 1.78
CA GLY A 120 2.21 -22.27 2.35
C GLY A 120 0.96 -21.37 2.48
N LEU A 121 0.81 -20.42 1.55
CA LEU A 121 -0.34 -19.54 1.48
C LEU A 121 -1.43 -20.15 0.59
N THR A 122 -2.68 -19.89 0.94
CA THR A 122 -3.81 -20.39 0.16
C THR A 122 -4.21 -19.36 -0.89
N SER A 123 -4.15 -19.75 -2.17
CA SER A 123 -4.73 -18.95 -3.25
C SER A 123 -6.25 -19.16 -3.29
N GLU A 124 -6.99 -18.07 -3.31
CA GLU A 124 -8.44 -18.03 -3.47
C GLU A 124 -8.78 -17.45 -4.85
N PRO A 125 -9.66 -18.09 -5.64
CA PRO A 125 -10.03 -17.55 -6.95
C PRO A 125 -10.63 -16.15 -6.88
N SER A 126 -10.22 -15.27 -7.80
CA SER A 126 -10.87 -13.98 -8.03
C SER A 126 -12.19 -14.15 -8.79
N GLU A 127 -13.08 -13.16 -8.69
CA GLU A 127 -14.40 -13.16 -9.34
C GLU A 127 -14.37 -12.52 -10.75
N ARG A 128 -13.48 -11.57 -10.98
CA ARG A 128 -13.48 -10.70 -12.17
C ARG A 128 -12.22 -10.80 -13.02
N ILE A 129 -11.15 -11.37 -12.48
CA ILE A 129 -9.82 -11.42 -13.08
C ILE A 129 -9.15 -12.78 -12.81
N ALA A 130 -8.04 -13.06 -13.49
CA ALA A 130 -7.35 -14.34 -13.38
C ALA A 130 -6.39 -14.48 -12.16
N PRO A 131 -5.65 -13.44 -11.72
CA PRO A 131 -4.78 -13.55 -10.55
C PRO A 131 -5.61 -13.86 -9.29
N PRO A 132 -5.14 -14.78 -8.40
CA PRO A 132 -5.88 -15.16 -7.20
C PRO A 132 -5.76 -14.11 -6.08
N ARG A 133 -6.70 -14.15 -5.15
CA ARG A 133 -6.60 -13.49 -3.84
C ARG A 133 -5.78 -14.34 -2.87
N VAL A 134 -5.21 -13.73 -1.84
CA VAL A 134 -4.67 -14.44 -0.66
C VAL A 134 -5.82 -14.71 0.29
N ALA A 135 -6.18 -15.98 0.51
CA ALA A 135 -7.33 -16.36 1.34
C ALA A 135 -7.23 -15.88 2.80
N GLN A 136 -6.00 -15.70 3.30
CA GLN A 136 -5.74 -15.21 4.66
C GLN A 136 -5.71 -13.68 4.78
N SER A 137 -5.93 -12.94 3.68
CA SER A 137 -5.96 -11.48 3.68
C SER A 137 -7.37 -10.97 4.02
N PRO A 138 -7.53 -9.96 4.89
CA PRO A 138 -8.84 -9.46 5.30
C PRO A 138 -9.58 -8.74 4.17
N TYR A 139 -8.88 -8.30 3.13
CA TYR A 139 -9.49 -7.74 1.94
C TYR A 139 -8.64 -7.95 0.69
N ALA A 140 -9.27 -7.88 -0.45
CA ALA A 140 -8.63 -7.88 -1.75
C ALA A 140 -9.31 -6.88 -2.71
N LEU A 141 -8.51 -6.18 -3.49
CA LEU A 141 -8.94 -5.29 -4.58
C LEU A 141 -8.57 -5.97 -5.90
N GLU A 142 -9.55 -6.45 -6.64
CA GLU A 142 -9.34 -6.97 -7.99
C GLU A 142 -9.23 -5.78 -8.96
N CYS A 143 -8.13 -5.71 -9.69
CA CYS A 143 -7.79 -4.56 -10.50
C CYS A 143 -7.48 -4.93 -11.95
N ARG A 144 -7.94 -4.08 -12.88
CA ARG A 144 -7.46 -4.06 -14.26
C ARG A 144 -6.47 -2.93 -14.44
N VAL A 145 -5.35 -3.24 -15.06
CA VAL A 145 -4.31 -2.25 -15.34
C VAL A 145 -4.83 -1.25 -16.38
N VAL A 146 -4.77 0.03 -16.04
CA VAL A 146 -5.19 1.12 -16.91
C VAL A 146 -4.01 1.88 -17.51
N ASP A 147 -2.87 1.90 -16.79
CA ASP A 147 -1.64 2.53 -17.28
C ASP A 147 -0.41 1.97 -16.56
N ILE A 148 0.75 2.03 -17.21
CA ILE A 148 2.05 1.70 -16.63
C ILE A 148 3.05 2.77 -17.06
N ILE A 149 3.61 3.49 -16.09
CA ILE A 149 4.53 4.60 -16.33
C ILE A 149 5.90 4.27 -15.73
N GLU A 150 6.94 4.39 -16.54
CA GLU A 150 8.32 4.32 -16.07
C GLU A 150 8.79 5.71 -15.64
N MET A 151 9.26 5.82 -14.40
CA MET A 151 9.75 7.08 -13.85
C MET A 151 11.02 6.86 -13.03
N GLY A 152 12.15 7.30 -13.54
CA GLY A 152 13.46 7.01 -12.97
C GLY A 152 13.73 5.50 -13.00
N ASN A 153 13.93 4.89 -11.81
CA ASN A 153 14.05 3.44 -11.66
C ASN A 153 12.77 2.76 -11.16
N GLY A 154 11.66 3.52 -11.09
CA GLY A 154 10.35 3.03 -10.70
C GLY A 154 9.49 2.66 -11.90
N VAL A 155 8.73 1.57 -11.78
CA VAL A 155 7.64 1.20 -12.69
C VAL A 155 6.34 1.35 -11.92
N LEU A 156 5.55 2.38 -12.27
CA LEU A 156 4.29 2.71 -11.64
C LEU A 156 3.17 2.00 -12.41
N ILE A 157 2.39 1.20 -11.69
CA ILE A 157 1.28 0.42 -12.26
C ILE A 157 -0.02 0.98 -11.67
N PHE A 158 -0.90 1.44 -12.55
CA PHE A 158 -2.21 1.98 -12.17
C PHE A 158 -3.27 0.93 -12.45
N GLY A 159 -3.98 0.51 -11.42
CA GLY A 159 -5.06 -0.47 -11.50
C GLY A 159 -6.42 0.14 -11.16
N GLU A 160 -7.37 0.06 -12.09
CA GLU A 160 -8.77 0.35 -11.79
C GLU A 160 -9.37 -0.80 -10.98
N VAL A 161 -9.89 -0.49 -9.80
CA VAL A 161 -10.55 -1.47 -8.92
C VAL A 161 -11.90 -1.85 -9.51
N VAL A 162 -12.03 -3.09 -9.97
CA VAL A 162 -13.25 -3.64 -10.58
C VAL A 162 -14.09 -4.47 -9.62
N LEU A 163 -13.50 -4.86 -8.47
CA LEU A 163 -14.19 -5.56 -7.38
C LEU A 163 -13.40 -5.37 -6.07
N VAL A 164 -14.14 -5.26 -4.97
CA VAL A 164 -13.61 -5.30 -3.60
C VAL A 164 -14.18 -6.54 -2.92
N ALA A 165 -13.31 -7.45 -2.49
CA ALA A 165 -13.66 -8.52 -1.57
C ALA A 165 -13.17 -8.12 -0.18
N ILE A 166 -14.00 -8.28 0.84
CA ILE A 166 -13.68 -7.92 2.24
C ILE A 166 -14.39 -8.89 3.17
N GLU A 167 -13.76 -9.26 4.27
CA GLU A 167 -14.38 -10.09 5.31
C GLU A 167 -15.60 -9.38 5.89
N GLU A 168 -16.74 -10.09 6.00
CA GLU A 168 -18.02 -9.52 6.39
C GLU A 168 -17.98 -8.89 7.79
N ASP A 169 -17.23 -9.46 8.72
CA ASP A 169 -17.06 -8.94 10.09
C ASP A 169 -16.21 -7.66 10.17
N MET A 170 -15.53 -7.29 9.08
CA MET A 170 -14.84 -5.99 8.92
C MET A 170 -15.79 -4.87 8.52
N MET A 171 -17.04 -5.19 8.17
CA MET A 171 -18.03 -4.22 7.76
C MET A 171 -18.91 -3.76 8.93
N GLU A 172 -19.16 -2.45 9.01
CA GLU A 172 -20.14 -1.84 9.89
C GLU A 172 -21.11 -1.01 9.04
N GLY A 173 -22.20 -1.65 8.62
CA GLY A 173 -23.07 -1.11 7.60
C GLY A 173 -22.36 -0.94 6.25
N ALA A 174 -22.27 0.29 5.75
CA ALA A 174 -21.53 0.61 4.52
C ALA A 174 -20.06 1.03 4.77
N CYS A 175 -19.61 1.03 6.03
CA CYS A 175 -18.26 1.47 6.40
C CYS A 175 -17.38 0.29 6.77
N VAL A 176 -16.08 0.45 6.58
CA VAL A 176 -15.07 -0.53 6.99
C VAL A 176 -14.51 -0.14 8.37
N ARG A 177 -14.47 -1.08 9.30
CA ARG A 177 -13.79 -0.91 10.59
C ARG A 177 -12.29 -1.06 10.42
N ALA A 178 -11.60 0.05 10.10
CA ALA A 178 -10.17 0.02 9.81
C ALA A 178 -9.32 -0.57 10.94
N GLN A 179 -9.75 -0.45 12.20
CA GLN A 179 -9.06 -1.03 13.36
C GLN A 179 -9.08 -2.57 13.39
N GLY A 180 -10.11 -3.19 12.79
CA GLY A 180 -10.22 -4.65 12.73
C GLY A 180 -9.37 -5.28 11.63
N LEU A 181 -8.84 -4.52 10.71
CA LEU A 181 -8.06 -5.05 9.59
C LEU A 181 -6.67 -5.54 9.99
N ASP A 182 -6.16 -5.14 11.16
CA ASP A 182 -4.85 -5.53 11.73
C ASP A 182 -3.72 -5.57 10.68
N LEU A 183 -3.59 -4.48 9.92
CA LEU A 183 -2.65 -4.38 8.81
C LEU A 183 -1.28 -3.91 9.28
N ILE A 184 -0.25 -4.49 8.67
CA ILE A 184 1.13 -4.06 8.85
C ILE A 184 1.52 -3.01 7.80
N SER A 185 2.35 -2.06 8.18
CA SER A 185 2.90 -1.02 7.31
C SER A 185 4.43 -1.02 7.34
N ARG A 186 5.04 -0.48 6.29
CA ARG A 186 6.49 -0.32 6.20
C ARG A 186 6.90 1.03 6.76
N LEU A 187 7.92 1.00 7.60
CA LEU A 187 8.61 2.18 8.13
C LEU A 187 10.00 2.33 7.47
N GLY A 188 10.93 2.99 8.13
CA GLY A 188 12.30 3.14 7.64
C GLY A 188 13.16 1.90 7.87
N GLY A 189 14.09 1.62 6.93
CA GLY A 189 15.00 0.49 7.04
C GLY A 189 14.26 -0.85 7.13
N ASN A 190 14.56 -1.64 8.17
CA ASN A 190 13.89 -2.93 8.42
C ASN A 190 12.68 -2.83 9.34
N ALA A 191 12.28 -1.61 9.74
CA ALA A 191 11.18 -1.42 10.66
C ALA A 191 9.82 -1.58 9.97
N TRP A 192 8.89 -2.20 10.69
CA TRP A 192 7.49 -2.35 10.36
C TRP A 192 6.65 -1.73 11.47
N GLY A 193 5.42 -1.35 11.19
CA GLY A 193 4.53 -0.76 12.17
C GLY A 193 3.08 -1.13 11.93
N GLU A 194 2.35 -1.25 13.01
CA GLU A 194 0.91 -1.47 13.02
C GLU A 194 0.17 -0.13 12.98
N ILE A 195 -1.14 -0.17 12.76
CA ILE A 195 -2.00 1.00 12.93
C ILE A 195 -2.03 1.34 14.42
N GLY A 196 -1.44 2.47 14.79
CA GLY A 196 -1.38 2.94 16.18
C GLY A 196 -2.67 3.59 16.66
N THR A 197 -2.54 4.54 17.59
CA THR A 197 -3.67 5.28 18.14
C THR A 197 -4.42 6.04 17.05
N GLN A 198 -5.71 5.81 16.95
CA GLN A 198 -6.60 6.52 16.05
C GLN A 198 -7.12 7.80 16.71
N HIS A 199 -7.15 8.88 15.95
CA HIS A 199 -7.72 10.16 16.35
C HIS A 199 -8.88 10.49 15.39
N ASP A 200 -10.06 10.73 15.94
CA ASP A 200 -11.20 11.21 15.18
C ASP A 200 -11.21 12.75 15.18
N VAL A 201 -10.87 13.33 14.04
CA VAL A 201 -10.80 14.79 13.86
C VAL A 201 -11.65 15.14 12.63
N PRO A 202 -12.87 15.65 12.83
CA PRO A 202 -13.75 16.01 11.72
C PRO A 202 -13.14 17.16 10.88
N ARG A 203 -13.33 17.07 9.57
CA ARG A 203 -13.03 18.19 8.68
C ARG A 203 -14.00 19.31 8.90
N VAL A 204 -13.48 20.52 9.08
CA VAL A 204 -14.31 21.72 9.18
C VAL A 204 -14.47 22.37 7.80
N THR A 205 -15.65 22.94 7.53
CA THR A 205 -15.89 23.78 6.35
C THR A 205 -15.29 25.17 6.54
N TRP A 206 -15.23 25.96 5.46
CA TRP A 206 -14.81 27.36 5.54
C TRP A 206 -15.73 28.18 6.44
N GLU A 207 -17.02 27.96 6.38
CA GLU A 207 -18.05 28.63 7.20
C GLU A 207 -17.83 28.32 8.70
N GLN A 208 -17.67 27.04 9.04
CA GLN A 208 -17.39 26.61 10.43
C GLN A 208 -16.06 27.20 10.94
N TYR A 209 -15.02 27.26 10.10
CA TYR A 209 -13.77 27.88 10.47
C TYR A 209 -13.95 29.39 10.73
N GLN A 210 -14.69 30.11 9.89
CA GLN A 210 -14.99 31.52 10.10
C GLN A 210 -15.73 31.80 11.41
N GLU A 211 -16.68 30.92 11.79
CA GLU A 211 -17.39 31.01 13.07
C GLU A 211 -16.46 30.83 14.28
N THR A 212 -15.44 29.98 14.14
CA THR A 212 -14.49 29.68 15.22
C THR A 212 -13.52 30.83 15.48
N ILE A 213 -13.19 31.66 14.47
CA ILE A 213 -12.23 32.75 14.56
C ILE A 213 -12.83 34.14 14.71
N ARG A 214 -14.17 34.27 14.57
CA ARG A 214 -14.86 35.53 14.88
C ARG A 214 -15.01 35.66 16.40
N PRO A 215 -14.48 36.74 17.01
CA PRO A 215 -14.63 36.99 18.45
C PRO A 215 -16.10 37.31 18.82
#